data_c41c2027ecf560b58085e79e45dfb355
#
_entry.id   c41c2027ecf560b58085e79e45dfb355
#
_cell.length_a   1.000
_cell.length_b   1.000
_cell.length_c   1.000
_cell.angle_alpha   90.00
_cell.angle_beta   90.00
_cell.angle_gamma   90.00
#
_symmetry.space_group_name_H-M   'P 1'
#
loop_
_entity.id
_entity.type
_entity.pdbx_description
1 polymer ?
#
loop_
_entity_poly.entity_id
_entity_poly.type
_entity_poly.pdbx_seq_one_letter_code
_entity_poly.pdbx_strand_id
1 'polypeptide(L)'
;MALTTKTTEKLSVDIKHVLNHKLNWQIEEINLIGSGVINAVFLIHEKNLGRLAVRTPWRSEENMMDKNSSGIISLKKEAVISEHCHKYHIPVPKIHQLYFSKEINFIVSDFVAGDGQDIPPYDIGELISKIHKIPLHGLSIADQNEQSLSKIVSQRITERVDSLNKLINSNFIIPSLQELEEILNTAQTKNSLLHLDVRQPNLIGENGMIKAIIDWDNSFIGNPIMELMRIFETKELDEEDFIKGYKDVDIIQNTNAIIQCIYRLDTALMLSILFTSFINDSEKRNYYLKRVRNLTKEITNHL
;
A
#
# COMPACT_ATOMS: atom_id res chain seq x y z
N MET A 1 7.33 -0.85 17.93
CA MET A 1 7.57 0.42 18.68
C MET A 1 6.61 1.47 18.18
N ALA A 2 6.06 2.30 19.07
CA ALA A 2 5.24 3.45 18.70
C ALA A 2 6.11 4.70 18.49
N LEU A 3 5.63 5.64 17.70
CA LEU A 3 6.26 6.95 17.55
C LEU A 3 6.28 7.66 18.92
N THR A 4 7.47 8.08 19.38
CA THR A 4 7.64 8.72 20.69
C THR A 4 7.46 10.25 20.59
N THR A 5 7.06 10.89 21.68
CA THR A 5 6.95 12.37 21.74
C THR A 5 8.25 13.05 21.32
N LYS A 6 9.40 12.55 21.81
CA LYS A 6 10.73 13.09 21.45
C LYS A 6 11.03 13.00 19.95
N THR A 7 10.65 11.88 19.31
CA THR A 7 10.81 11.72 17.86
C THR A 7 9.89 12.67 17.10
N THR A 8 8.64 12.80 17.55
CA THR A 8 7.65 13.73 16.96
C THR A 8 8.14 15.17 17.00
N GLU A 9 8.62 15.64 18.17
CA GLU A 9 9.15 16.97 18.34
C GLU A 9 10.35 17.22 17.42
N LYS A 10 11.30 16.28 17.35
CA LYS A 10 12.45 16.37 16.44
C LYS A 10 12.02 16.50 15.00
N LEU A 11 11.12 15.60 14.50
CA LEU A 11 10.63 15.64 13.13
C LEU A 11 9.93 16.96 12.82
N SER A 12 9.11 17.47 13.75
CA SER A 12 8.42 18.75 13.61
C SER A 12 9.40 19.93 13.45
N VAL A 13 10.45 19.97 14.27
CA VAL A 13 11.50 20.99 14.19
C VAL A 13 12.27 20.89 12.87
N ASP A 14 12.69 19.68 12.48
CA ASP A 14 13.47 19.46 11.27
C ASP A 14 12.66 19.81 10.01
N ILE A 15 11.39 19.41 9.93
CA ILE A 15 10.46 19.75 8.84
C ILE A 15 10.31 21.27 8.74
N LYS A 16 9.97 21.94 9.87
CA LYS A 16 9.76 23.40 9.90
C LYS A 16 11.02 24.16 9.50
N HIS A 17 12.19 23.69 9.97
CA HIS A 17 13.48 24.27 9.59
C HIS A 17 13.74 24.19 8.07
N VAL A 18 13.54 23.02 7.48
CA VAL A 18 13.74 22.82 6.04
C VAL A 18 12.76 23.67 5.22
N LEU A 19 11.48 23.63 5.56
CA LEU A 19 10.44 24.37 4.83
C LEU A 19 10.72 25.87 4.90
N ASN A 20 11.02 26.44 6.08
CA ASN A 20 11.23 27.86 6.24
C ASN A 20 12.56 28.35 5.67
N HIS A 21 13.68 27.64 5.94
CA HIS A 21 15.01 28.15 5.66
C HIS A 21 15.66 27.62 4.38
N LYS A 22 15.28 26.42 3.93
CA LYS A 22 15.82 25.86 2.68
C LYS A 22 14.87 26.03 1.48
N LEU A 23 13.55 26.03 1.74
CA LEU A 23 12.54 26.13 0.67
C LEU A 23 11.80 27.49 0.65
N ASN A 24 12.14 28.39 1.60
CA ASN A 24 11.55 29.72 1.72
C ASN A 24 10.02 29.76 1.86
N TRP A 25 9.46 28.70 2.48
CA TRP A 25 8.04 28.66 2.84
C TRP A 25 7.81 29.42 4.14
N GLN A 26 6.57 29.83 4.41
CA GLN A 26 6.19 30.51 5.65
C GLN A 26 5.24 29.61 6.46
N ILE A 27 5.83 28.73 7.28
CA ILE A 27 5.09 27.79 8.11
C ILE A 27 4.73 28.41 9.44
N GLU A 28 3.45 28.65 9.64
CA GLU A 28 2.90 29.20 10.87
C GLU A 28 2.79 28.11 11.95
N GLU A 29 2.15 26.99 11.61
CA GLU A 29 1.89 25.88 12.53
C GLU A 29 2.32 24.53 11.93
N ILE A 30 2.66 23.58 12.81
CA ILE A 30 2.93 22.18 12.47
C ILE A 30 2.44 21.29 13.61
N ASN A 31 1.56 20.34 13.29
CA ASN A 31 0.96 19.43 14.25
C ASN A 31 0.94 17.99 13.71
N LEU A 32 1.31 17.00 14.52
CA LEU A 32 1.14 15.59 14.17
C LEU A 32 -0.35 15.28 14.11
N ILE A 33 -0.80 14.70 12.98
CA ILE A 33 -2.20 14.29 12.78
C ILE A 33 -2.38 12.79 12.61
N GLY A 34 -1.30 12.05 12.38
CA GLY A 34 -1.34 10.59 12.27
C GLY A 34 0.04 9.96 12.21
N SER A 35 0.10 8.68 12.54
CA SER A 35 1.31 7.87 12.35
C SER A 35 0.95 6.43 12.04
N GLY A 36 1.58 5.89 11.01
CA GLY A 36 1.55 4.48 10.67
C GLY A 36 2.77 3.72 11.19
N VAL A 37 2.98 2.51 10.68
CA VAL A 37 4.14 1.68 11.04
C VAL A 37 5.45 2.33 10.62
N ILE A 38 5.49 3.00 9.48
CA ILE A 38 6.71 3.57 8.88
C ILE A 38 6.68 5.10 8.87
N ASN A 39 5.54 5.70 8.53
CA ASN A 39 5.41 7.12 8.25
C ASN A 39 4.65 7.86 9.36
N ALA A 40 5.02 9.12 9.57
CA ALA A 40 4.27 10.11 10.35
C ALA A 40 3.71 11.17 9.41
N VAL A 41 2.52 11.68 9.71
CA VAL A 41 1.85 12.72 8.93
C VAL A 41 1.61 13.94 9.82
N PHE A 42 2.12 15.08 9.37
CA PHE A 42 1.94 16.37 10.03
C PHE A 42 1.01 17.25 9.18
N LEU A 43 0.11 17.94 9.84
CA LEU A 43 -0.63 19.05 9.27
C LEU A 43 0.22 20.31 9.47
N ILE A 44 0.44 21.05 8.37
CA ILE A 44 1.07 22.36 8.42
C ILE A 44 0.12 23.43 7.91
N HIS A 45 0.30 24.66 8.37
CA HIS A 45 -0.32 25.84 7.80
C HIS A 45 0.77 26.69 7.14
N GLU A 46 0.76 26.75 5.80
CA GLU A 46 1.59 27.63 5.00
C GLU A 46 0.80 28.89 4.64
N LYS A 47 1.43 30.05 4.81
CA LYS A 47 0.76 31.37 4.71
C LYS A 47 -0.01 31.61 3.41
N ASN A 48 0.53 31.14 2.29
CA ASN A 48 -0.04 31.39 0.95
C ASN A 48 -0.86 30.19 0.41
N LEU A 49 -0.47 28.98 0.79
CA LEU A 49 -1.08 27.73 0.32
C LEU A 49 -2.14 27.17 1.28
N GLY A 50 -2.17 27.68 2.52
CA GLY A 50 -3.09 27.18 3.55
C GLY A 50 -2.69 25.86 4.18
N ARG A 51 -3.65 24.96 4.35
CA ARG A 51 -3.46 23.66 5.04
C ARG A 51 -2.85 22.63 4.11
N LEU A 52 -1.74 22.06 4.50
CA LEU A 52 -1.02 21.01 3.75
C LEU A 52 -0.67 19.84 4.67
N ALA A 53 -0.50 18.66 4.10
CA ALA A 53 -0.03 17.46 4.78
C ALA A 53 1.46 17.21 4.46
N VAL A 54 2.25 16.93 5.49
CA VAL A 54 3.66 16.51 5.36
C VAL A 54 3.78 15.09 5.84
N ARG A 55 4.12 14.18 4.93
CA ARG A 55 4.39 12.77 5.26
C ARG A 55 5.89 12.54 5.29
N THR A 56 6.39 11.95 6.37
CA THR A 56 7.82 11.68 6.59
C THR A 56 8.03 10.30 7.20
N PRO A 57 9.01 9.51 6.73
CA PRO A 57 9.42 8.28 7.41
C PRO A 57 10.00 8.61 8.80
N TRP A 58 9.55 7.87 9.82
CA TRP A 58 10.07 8.00 11.18
C TRP A 58 10.88 6.79 11.64
N ARG A 59 10.82 5.70 10.88
CA ARG A 59 11.65 4.51 11.07
C ARG A 59 12.70 4.40 9.97
N SER A 60 13.92 4.04 10.37
CA SER A 60 15.03 3.72 9.46
C SER A 60 15.15 2.23 9.16
N GLU A 61 14.39 1.39 9.86
CA GLU A 61 14.48 -0.07 9.75
C GLU A 61 13.85 -0.54 8.45
N GLU A 62 14.53 -1.47 7.79
CA GLU A 62 13.98 -2.18 6.63
C GLU A 62 12.64 -2.82 7.01
N ASN A 63 11.67 -2.71 6.14
CA ASN A 63 10.39 -3.36 6.30
C ASN A 63 10.57 -4.88 6.18
N MET A 64 10.37 -5.63 7.27
CA MET A 64 10.49 -7.09 7.27
C MET A 64 9.50 -7.78 6.31
N MET A 65 8.45 -7.07 5.86
CA MET A 65 7.46 -7.58 4.91
C MET A 65 7.92 -7.46 3.46
N ASP A 66 8.84 -6.54 3.19
CA ASP A 66 9.40 -6.30 1.86
C ASP A 66 10.81 -5.71 1.98
N LYS A 67 11.83 -6.49 1.64
CA LYS A 67 13.24 -6.10 1.77
C LYS A 67 13.68 -4.99 0.81
N ASN A 68 12.94 -4.81 -0.27
CA ASN A 68 13.25 -3.80 -1.29
C ASN A 68 12.53 -2.48 -1.02
N SER A 69 11.70 -2.40 0.02
CA SER A 69 11.00 -1.17 0.39
C SER A 69 11.83 -0.33 1.36
N SER A 70 11.74 0.99 1.20
CA SER A 70 12.29 1.96 2.15
C SER A 70 11.39 3.20 2.20
N GLY A 71 11.51 4.00 3.27
CA GLY A 71 10.76 5.25 3.37
C GLY A 71 11.00 6.21 2.20
N ILE A 72 12.21 6.22 1.62
CA ILE A 72 12.53 7.04 0.43
C ILE A 72 11.81 6.50 -0.81
N ILE A 73 11.80 5.19 -1.02
CA ILE A 73 11.08 4.56 -2.13
C ILE A 73 9.59 4.85 -2.02
N SER A 74 9.03 4.71 -0.82
CA SER A 74 7.64 5.05 -0.52
C SER A 74 7.26 6.47 -0.95
N LEU A 75 8.03 7.48 -0.52
CA LEU A 75 7.79 8.87 -0.91
C LEU A 75 7.91 9.11 -2.42
N LYS A 76 8.85 8.45 -3.09
CA LYS A 76 8.99 8.53 -4.56
C LYS A 76 7.79 7.92 -5.27
N LYS A 77 7.30 6.77 -4.81
CA LYS A 77 6.10 6.11 -5.35
C LYS A 77 4.88 7.02 -5.21
N GLU A 78 4.65 7.54 -4.00
CA GLU A 78 3.56 8.48 -3.71
C GLU A 78 3.56 9.66 -4.69
N ALA A 79 4.72 10.31 -4.88
CA ALA A 79 4.83 11.47 -5.76
C ALA A 79 4.50 11.14 -7.21
N VAL A 80 5.14 10.09 -7.77
CA VAL A 80 4.98 9.73 -9.18
C VAL A 80 3.57 9.23 -9.48
N ILE A 81 3.00 8.41 -8.59
CA ILE A 81 1.67 7.84 -8.78
C ILE A 81 0.59 8.91 -8.60
N SER A 82 0.71 9.78 -7.58
CA SER A 82 -0.24 10.88 -7.39
C SER A 82 -0.25 11.82 -8.60
N GLU A 83 0.92 12.20 -9.13
CA GLU A 83 1.01 13.01 -10.35
C GLU A 83 0.36 12.30 -11.55
N HIS A 84 0.60 11.00 -11.71
CA HIS A 84 0.01 10.22 -12.79
C HIS A 84 -1.51 10.11 -12.64
N CYS A 85 -2.01 9.74 -11.45
CA CYS A 85 -3.44 9.65 -11.15
C CYS A 85 -4.17 10.96 -11.37
N HIS A 86 -3.56 12.09 -11.01
CA HIS A 86 -4.13 13.43 -11.20
C HIS A 86 -4.40 13.75 -12.67
N LYS A 87 -3.52 13.31 -13.59
CA LYS A 87 -3.71 13.47 -15.05
C LYS A 87 -4.97 12.78 -15.58
N TYR A 88 -5.42 11.72 -14.88
CA TYR A 88 -6.60 10.93 -15.25
C TYR A 88 -7.80 11.17 -14.32
N HIS A 89 -7.79 12.27 -13.56
CA HIS A 89 -8.87 12.66 -12.66
C HIS A 89 -9.22 11.62 -11.58
N ILE A 90 -8.25 10.80 -11.19
CA ILE A 90 -8.36 10.00 -9.99
C ILE A 90 -8.20 10.94 -8.77
N PRO A 91 -9.08 10.84 -7.77
CA PRO A 91 -9.02 11.71 -6.60
C PRO A 91 -7.81 11.36 -5.72
N VAL A 92 -6.76 12.16 -5.84
CA VAL A 92 -5.52 12.06 -5.06
C VAL A 92 -5.10 13.46 -4.60
N PRO A 93 -4.42 13.62 -3.45
CA PRO A 93 -3.86 14.89 -3.05
C PRO A 93 -2.80 15.37 -4.06
N LYS A 94 -2.83 16.65 -4.40
CA LYS A 94 -1.78 17.25 -5.24
C LYS A 94 -0.49 17.34 -4.46
N ILE A 95 0.62 16.92 -5.08
CA ILE A 95 1.96 17.03 -4.51
C ILE A 95 2.53 18.42 -4.78
N HIS A 96 3.00 19.09 -3.73
CA HIS A 96 3.64 20.40 -3.80
C HIS A 96 5.16 20.31 -3.72
N GLN A 97 5.68 19.39 -2.89
CA GLN A 97 7.11 19.26 -2.67
C GLN A 97 7.50 17.83 -2.34
N LEU A 98 8.58 17.36 -2.93
CA LEU A 98 9.30 16.16 -2.51
C LEU A 98 10.71 16.58 -2.09
N TYR A 99 11.13 16.24 -0.88
CA TYR A 99 12.40 16.65 -0.33
C TYR A 99 13.19 15.48 0.22
N PHE A 100 14.46 15.40 -0.17
CA PHE A 100 15.41 14.38 0.30
C PHE A 100 16.70 15.03 0.80
N SER A 101 17.12 14.61 1.98
CA SER A 101 18.44 14.96 2.55
C SER A 101 18.97 13.83 3.44
N LYS A 102 20.18 14.01 3.97
CA LYS A 102 20.73 13.07 4.95
C LYS A 102 20.01 13.14 6.30
N GLU A 103 19.41 14.28 6.61
CA GLU A 103 18.79 14.54 7.91
C GLU A 103 17.31 14.16 7.93
N ILE A 104 16.58 14.50 6.87
CA ILE A 104 15.14 14.26 6.79
C ILE A 104 14.66 14.10 5.34
N ASN A 105 13.67 13.23 5.15
CA ASN A 105 13.00 13.03 3.88
C ASN A 105 11.49 13.20 4.08
N PHE A 106 10.83 13.94 3.20
CA PHE A 106 9.39 14.12 3.29
C PHE A 106 8.76 14.48 1.95
N ILE A 107 7.45 14.30 1.87
CA ILE A 107 6.58 14.78 0.80
C ILE A 107 5.55 15.74 1.40
N VAL A 108 5.26 16.82 0.67
CA VAL A 108 4.20 17.77 1.03
C VAL A 108 3.11 17.70 -0.03
N SER A 109 1.88 17.50 0.42
CA SER A 109 0.69 17.43 -0.45
C SER A 109 -0.43 18.31 0.08
N ASP A 110 -1.49 18.46 -0.71
CA ASP A 110 -2.73 19.04 -0.22
C ASP A 110 -3.21 18.28 1.03
N PHE A 111 -3.72 19.01 2.01
CA PHE A 111 -4.47 18.41 3.09
C PHE A 111 -5.94 18.26 2.67
N VAL A 112 -6.37 17.03 2.48
CA VAL A 112 -7.76 16.71 2.18
C VAL A 112 -8.48 16.43 3.51
N ALA A 113 -9.48 17.24 3.83
CA ALA A 113 -10.34 16.99 4.98
C ALA A 113 -11.42 15.96 4.62
N GLY A 114 -11.73 15.07 5.55
CA GLY A 114 -12.86 14.14 5.49
C GLY A 114 -13.77 14.32 6.70
N ASP A 115 -14.92 13.69 6.64
CA ASP A 115 -15.91 13.69 7.75
C ASP A 115 -15.78 12.46 8.67
N GLY A 116 -14.86 11.55 8.37
CA GLY A 116 -14.61 10.34 9.12
C GLY A 116 -15.65 9.24 8.96
N GLN A 117 -16.59 9.39 8.01
CA GLN A 117 -17.56 8.36 7.68
C GLN A 117 -16.95 7.32 6.72
N ASP A 118 -17.36 6.06 6.90
CA ASP A 118 -16.98 4.99 6.01
C ASP A 118 -17.57 5.21 4.62
N ILE A 119 -16.78 4.90 3.61
CA ILE A 119 -17.19 4.96 2.21
C ILE A 119 -17.84 3.62 1.83
N PRO A 120 -18.99 3.63 1.13
CA PRO A 120 -19.63 2.40 0.67
C PRO A 120 -18.66 1.54 -0.18
N PRO A 121 -18.59 0.22 0.05
CA PRO A 121 -17.73 -0.66 -0.73
C PRO A 121 -18.01 -0.61 -2.24
N TYR A 122 -19.24 -0.36 -2.65
CA TYR A 122 -19.63 -0.11 -4.03
C TYR A 122 -18.82 1.04 -4.66
N ASP A 123 -18.75 2.19 -3.99
CA ASP A 123 -18.05 3.38 -4.49
C ASP A 123 -16.54 3.15 -4.54
N ILE A 124 -16.01 2.38 -3.57
CA ILE A 124 -14.61 1.94 -3.57
C ILE A 124 -14.35 1.04 -4.78
N GLY A 125 -15.24 0.10 -5.07
CA GLY A 125 -15.16 -0.78 -6.25
C GLY A 125 -15.14 0.03 -7.57
N GLU A 126 -16.00 1.04 -7.70
CA GLU A 126 -15.99 1.93 -8.87
C GLU A 126 -14.67 2.71 -9.01
N LEU A 127 -14.12 3.21 -7.89
CA LEU A 127 -12.84 3.91 -7.90
C LEU A 127 -11.70 2.98 -8.35
N ILE A 128 -11.61 1.77 -7.79
CA ILE A 128 -10.57 0.80 -8.14
C ILE A 128 -10.70 0.36 -9.60
N SER A 129 -11.93 0.15 -10.10
CA SER A 129 -12.18 -0.10 -11.53
C SER A 129 -11.67 1.04 -12.43
N LYS A 130 -11.79 2.29 -11.99
CA LYS A 130 -11.25 3.45 -12.72
C LYS A 130 -9.72 3.47 -12.70
N ILE A 131 -9.11 3.23 -11.53
CA ILE A 131 -7.65 3.17 -11.37
C ILE A 131 -7.06 2.07 -12.27
N HIS A 132 -7.66 0.89 -12.31
CA HIS A 132 -7.20 -0.22 -13.15
C HIS A 132 -7.30 0.06 -14.67
N LYS A 133 -8.08 1.05 -15.07
CA LYS A 133 -8.30 1.41 -16.49
C LYS A 133 -7.45 2.58 -16.97
N ILE A 134 -6.78 3.32 -16.08
CA ILE A 134 -5.94 4.43 -16.53
C ILE A 134 -4.77 3.94 -17.38
N PRO A 135 -4.34 4.69 -18.40
CA PRO A 135 -3.18 4.35 -19.20
C PRO A 135 -1.90 4.34 -18.35
N LEU A 136 -1.04 3.36 -18.56
CA LEU A 136 0.24 3.22 -17.83
C LEU A 136 1.41 3.94 -18.53
N HIS A 137 1.20 4.51 -19.70
CA HIS A 137 2.26 5.17 -20.44
C HIS A 137 2.89 6.30 -19.63
N GLY A 138 4.22 6.27 -19.51
CA GLY A 138 4.99 7.27 -18.75
C GLY A 138 4.98 7.07 -17.23
N LEU A 139 4.33 6.01 -16.71
CA LEU A 139 4.40 5.64 -15.31
C LEU A 139 5.54 4.65 -15.07
N SER A 140 6.49 5.01 -14.20
CA SER A 140 7.57 4.14 -13.74
C SER A 140 7.58 4.10 -12.23
N ILE A 141 7.46 2.91 -11.64
CA ILE A 141 7.44 2.71 -10.20
C ILE A 141 8.83 2.32 -9.71
N ALA A 142 9.36 3.06 -8.74
CA ALA A 142 10.77 3.07 -8.35
C ALA A 142 11.35 1.71 -7.90
N ASP A 143 10.54 0.82 -7.33
CA ASP A 143 10.96 -0.49 -6.83
C ASP A 143 10.59 -1.66 -7.76
N GLN A 144 9.97 -1.38 -8.89
CA GLN A 144 9.59 -2.41 -9.86
C GLN A 144 10.71 -2.71 -10.89
N ASN A 145 11.56 -1.75 -11.20
CA ASN A 145 12.80 -1.91 -12.00
C ASN A 145 12.65 -2.79 -13.26
N GLU A 146 11.60 -2.59 -14.04
CA GLU A 146 11.27 -3.36 -15.25
C GLU A 146 11.04 -4.87 -15.03
N GLN A 147 11.01 -5.34 -13.78
CA GLN A 147 10.70 -6.73 -13.49
C GLN A 147 9.20 -7.02 -13.66
N SER A 148 8.90 -8.25 -14.09
CA SER A 148 7.51 -8.71 -14.15
C SER A 148 6.91 -8.82 -12.74
N LEU A 149 5.61 -8.58 -12.62
CA LEU A 149 4.91 -8.77 -11.34
C LEU A 149 5.04 -10.22 -10.85
N SER A 150 4.97 -11.21 -11.75
CA SER A 150 5.16 -12.63 -11.43
C SER A 150 6.48 -12.88 -10.72
N LYS A 151 7.58 -12.34 -11.22
CA LYS A 151 8.91 -12.45 -10.60
C LYS A 151 8.94 -11.77 -9.21
N ILE A 152 8.46 -10.54 -9.12
CA ILE A 152 8.42 -9.78 -7.85
C ILE A 152 7.60 -10.53 -6.80
N VAL A 153 6.41 -11.02 -7.17
CA VAL A 153 5.52 -11.73 -6.24
C VAL A 153 6.12 -13.05 -5.81
N SER A 154 6.68 -13.84 -6.72
CA SER A 154 7.32 -15.12 -6.39
C SER A 154 8.50 -14.96 -5.43
N GLN A 155 9.37 -13.97 -5.67
CA GLN A 155 10.47 -13.63 -4.76
C GLN A 155 9.94 -13.19 -3.39
N ARG A 156 8.95 -12.30 -3.36
CA ARG A 156 8.36 -11.77 -2.14
C ARG A 156 7.68 -12.84 -1.30
N ILE A 157 6.94 -13.77 -1.93
CA ILE A 157 6.33 -14.91 -1.23
C ILE A 157 7.41 -15.77 -0.59
N THR A 158 8.47 -16.13 -1.34
CA THR A 158 9.58 -16.94 -0.83
C THR A 158 10.24 -16.27 0.39
N GLU A 159 10.58 -14.98 0.27
CA GLU A 159 11.20 -14.22 1.37
C GLU A 159 10.30 -14.09 2.60
N ARG A 160 8.98 -13.89 2.39
CA ARG A 160 8.01 -13.82 3.48
C ARG A 160 7.82 -15.15 4.18
N VAL A 161 7.81 -16.27 3.44
CA VAL A 161 7.75 -17.62 4.04
C VAL A 161 8.99 -17.88 4.87
N ASP A 162 10.18 -17.57 4.37
CA ASP A 162 11.43 -17.71 5.11
C ASP A 162 11.43 -16.86 6.40
N SER A 163 10.97 -15.63 6.30
CA SER A 163 10.85 -14.71 7.42
C SER A 163 9.85 -15.21 8.46
N LEU A 164 8.68 -15.67 8.03
CA LEU A 164 7.65 -16.19 8.90
C LEU A 164 8.10 -17.50 9.58
N ASN A 165 8.73 -18.42 8.84
CA ASN A 165 9.27 -19.67 9.39
C ASN A 165 10.27 -19.42 10.51
N LYS A 166 11.18 -18.45 10.31
CA LYS A 166 12.14 -18.02 11.36
C LYS A 166 11.44 -17.38 12.56
N LEU A 167 10.44 -16.54 12.30
CA LEU A 167 9.75 -15.74 13.30
C LEU A 167 8.95 -16.59 14.31
N ILE A 168 8.30 -17.65 13.84
CA ILE A 168 7.42 -18.51 14.66
C ILE A 168 7.94 -19.94 14.82
N ASN A 169 9.19 -20.21 14.41
CA ASN A 169 9.82 -21.52 14.42
C ASN A 169 8.94 -22.61 13.77
N SER A 170 8.49 -22.34 12.55
CA SER A 170 7.65 -23.25 11.74
C SER A 170 8.36 -23.67 10.46
N ASN A 171 7.74 -24.56 9.70
CA ASN A 171 8.23 -25.03 8.41
C ASN A 171 7.09 -25.06 7.37
N PHE A 172 6.65 -23.89 6.93
CA PHE A 172 5.74 -23.79 5.78
C PHE A 172 6.51 -24.16 4.51
N ILE A 173 5.95 -25.08 3.74
CA ILE A 173 6.49 -25.50 2.46
C ILE A 173 5.59 -24.90 1.37
N ILE A 174 6.20 -24.26 0.40
CA ILE A 174 5.56 -23.68 -0.78
C ILE A 174 6.25 -24.19 -2.05
N PRO A 175 5.62 -24.05 -3.22
CA PRO A 175 6.32 -24.30 -4.48
C PRO A 175 7.60 -23.46 -4.59
N SER A 176 8.54 -23.92 -5.37
CA SER A 176 9.78 -23.17 -5.62
C SER A 176 9.47 -21.81 -6.28
N LEU A 177 10.43 -20.89 -6.17
CA LEU A 177 10.33 -19.57 -6.81
C LEU A 177 10.01 -19.69 -8.29
N GLN A 178 10.68 -20.62 -8.99
CA GLN A 178 10.48 -20.85 -10.42
C GLN A 178 9.07 -21.36 -10.73
N GLU A 179 8.56 -22.34 -9.99
CA GLU A 179 7.20 -22.86 -10.14
C GLU A 179 6.14 -21.77 -9.91
N LEU A 180 6.32 -20.95 -8.87
CA LEU A 180 5.41 -19.81 -8.61
C LEU A 180 5.43 -18.80 -9.77
N GLU A 181 6.61 -18.47 -10.29
CA GLU A 181 6.77 -17.55 -11.42
C GLU A 181 6.12 -18.11 -12.70
N GLU A 182 6.35 -19.39 -13.00
CA GLU A 182 5.74 -20.09 -14.15
C GLU A 182 4.20 -20.08 -14.07
N ILE A 183 3.63 -20.38 -12.91
CA ILE A 183 2.18 -20.34 -12.70
C ILE A 183 1.64 -18.93 -12.91
N LEU A 184 2.25 -17.93 -12.27
CA LEU A 184 1.81 -16.54 -12.35
C LEU A 184 1.93 -15.97 -13.78
N ASN A 185 2.90 -16.43 -14.57
CA ASN A 185 3.07 -16.04 -15.97
C ASN A 185 1.96 -16.58 -16.87
N THR A 186 1.18 -17.57 -16.43
CA THR A 186 0.00 -18.05 -17.20
C THR A 186 -1.18 -17.09 -17.14
N ALA A 187 -1.16 -16.11 -16.25
CA ALA A 187 -2.23 -15.12 -16.12
C ALA A 187 -2.28 -14.19 -17.34
N GLN A 188 -3.30 -14.37 -18.18
CA GLN A 188 -3.51 -13.58 -19.40
C GLN A 188 -4.37 -12.33 -19.09
N THR A 189 -3.79 -11.35 -18.40
CA THR A 189 -4.48 -10.09 -18.12
C THR A 189 -3.63 -8.88 -18.48
N LYS A 190 -4.32 -7.81 -18.88
CA LYS A 190 -3.63 -6.53 -19.10
C LYS A 190 -3.16 -5.96 -17.75
N ASN A 191 -1.91 -5.51 -17.69
CA ASN A 191 -1.40 -4.83 -16.52
C ASN A 191 -2.18 -3.55 -16.22
N SER A 192 -2.35 -3.27 -14.94
CA SER A 192 -3.00 -2.10 -14.39
C SER A 192 -2.13 -1.48 -13.28
N LEU A 193 -2.38 -0.23 -12.93
CA LEU A 193 -1.87 0.34 -11.70
C LEU A 193 -2.64 -0.29 -10.54
N LEU A 194 -1.93 -0.86 -9.59
CA LEU A 194 -2.48 -1.49 -8.38
C LEU A 194 -2.11 -0.63 -7.16
N HIS A 195 -3.07 -0.41 -6.26
CA HIS A 195 -2.83 0.28 -4.99
C HIS A 195 -2.29 -0.66 -3.92
N LEU A 196 -2.85 -1.84 -3.82
CA LEU A 196 -2.52 -2.93 -2.90
C LEU A 196 -2.61 -2.59 -1.39
N ASP A 197 -3.34 -1.54 -1.03
CA ASP A 197 -3.74 -1.25 0.35
C ASP A 197 -5.09 -0.53 0.42
N VAL A 198 -6.06 -1.05 -0.36
CA VAL A 198 -7.42 -0.49 -0.45
C VAL A 198 -8.19 -0.84 0.81
N ARG A 199 -8.41 0.18 1.66
CA ARG A 199 -9.14 0.06 2.92
C ARG A 199 -9.62 1.43 3.40
N GLN A 200 -10.61 1.46 4.31
CA GLN A 200 -11.22 2.69 4.79
C GLN A 200 -10.19 3.75 5.26
N PRO A 201 -9.16 3.44 6.08
CA PRO A 201 -8.20 4.45 6.52
C PRO A 201 -7.38 5.12 5.40
N ASN A 202 -7.31 4.53 4.21
CA ASN A 202 -6.60 5.07 3.05
C ASN A 202 -7.54 5.81 2.07
N LEU A 203 -8.81 5.97 2.45
CA LEU A 203 -9.82 6.67 1.69
C LEU A 203 -10.34 7.86 2.50
N ILE A 204 -10.30 9.03 1.92
CA ILE A 204 -10.84 10.24 2.53
C ILE A 204 -12.17 10.54 1.88
N GLY A 205 -13.25 10.55 2.66
CA GLY A 205 -14.60 10.79 2.22
C GLY A 205 -15.23 12.02 2.86
N GLU A 206 -16.21 12.60 2.19
CA GLU A 206 -17.08 13.63 2.71
C GLU A 206 -18.47 13.48 2.11
N ASN A 207 -19.49 13.36 2.95
CA ASN A 207 -20.88 13.15 2.55
C ASN A 207 -21.06 11.90 1.64
N GLY A 208 -20.36 10.80 1.95
CA GLY A 208 -20.38 9.55 1.18
C GLY A 208 -19.62 9.59 -0.15
N MET A 209 -18.98 10.70 -0.52
CA MET A 209 -18.19 10.82 -1.74
C MET A 209 -16.69 10.71 -1.46
N ILE A 210 -15.97 9.95 -2.29
CA ILE A 210 -14.51 9.84 -2.18
C ILE A 210 -13.87 11.16 -2.62
N LYS A 211 -13.13 11.79 -1.72
CA LYS A 211 -12.33 13.01 -1.96
C LYS A 211 -10.89 12.70 -2.30
N ALA A 212 -10.33 11.65 -1.73
CA ALA A 212 -9.00 11.20 -2.04
C ALA A 212 -8.76 9.73 -1.67
N ILE A 213 -7.88 9.07 -2.45
CA ILE A 213 -7.20 7.85 -2.07
C ILE A 213 -5.72 8.17 -1.83
N ILE A 214 -5.18 7.67 -0.72
CA ILE A 214 -3.83 7.97 -0.22
C ILE A 214 -3.06 6.68 0.11
N ASP A 215 -1.78 6.82 0.39
CA ASP A 215 -0.88 5.73 0.81
C ASP A 215 -0.58 4.69 -0.27
N TRP A 216 0.15 5.13 -1.30
CA TRP A 216 0.55 4.32 -2.45
C TRP A 216 1.82 3.46 -2.22
N ASP A 217 2.20 3.21 -0.97
CA ASP A 217 3.45 2.49 -0.61
C ASP A 217 3.53 1.09 -1.20
N ASN A 218 2.41 0.39 -1.22
CA ASN A 218 2.32 -0.99 -1.69
C ASN A 218 2.13 -1.13 -3.21
N SER A 219 2.03 -0.02 -3.93
CA SER A 219 1.61 0.01 -5.33
C SER A 219 2.60 -0.65 -6.28
N PHE A 220 2.04 -1.31 -7.31
CA PHE A 220 2.76 -1.92 -8.42
C PHE A 220 1.99 -1.76 -9.74
N ILE A 221 2.69 -2.00 -10.87
CA ILE A 221 2.05 -2.23 -12.16
C ILE A 221 1.97 -3.73 -12.38
N GLY A 222 0.76 -4.27 -12.51
CA GLY A 222 0.59 -5.70 -12.68
C GLY A 222 -0.85 -6.17 -12.86
N ASN A 223 -1.07 -7.45 -12.61
CA ASN A 223 -2.36 -8.09 -12.79
C ASN A 223 -3.39 -7.58 -11.75
N PRO A 224 -4.52 -6.99 -12.17
CA PRO A 224 -5.54 -6.47 -11.27
C PRO A 224 -6.16 -7.53 -10.33
N ILE A 225 -6.11 -8.81 -10.69
CA ILE A 225 -6.53 -9.89 -9.81
C ILE A 225 -5.77 -9.88 -8.48
N MET A 226 -4.50 -9.50 -8.49
CA MET A 226 -3.72 -9.41 -7.25
C MET A 226 -4.37 -8.46 -6.24
N GLU A 227 -4.84 -7.30 -6.68
CA GLU A 227 -5.51 -6.34 -5.82
C GLU A 227 -6.86 -6.86 -5.32
N LEU A 228 -7.66 -7.46 -6.20
CA LEU A 228 -8.95 -8.04 -5.82
C LEU A 228 -8.77 -9.14 -4.78
N MET A 229 -7.81 -10.06 -5.00
CA MET A 229 -7.53 -11.12 -4.03
C MET A 229 -7.01 -10.58 -2.70
N ARG A 230 -6.27 -9.46 -2.72
CA ARG A 230 -5.82 -8.80 -1.49
C ARG A 230 -6.99 -8.18 -0.72
N ILE A 231 -7.88 -7.46 -1.39
CA ILE A 231 -9.09 -6.89 -0.78
C ILE A 231 -9.94 -8.00 -0.14
N PHE A 232 -10.18 -9.09 -0.86
CA PHE A 232 -11.00 -10.19 -0.36
C PHE A 232 -10.33 -10.98 0.78
N GLU A 233 -9.01 -11.08 0.79
CA GLU A 233 -8.28 -11.77 1.87
C GLU A 233 -8.26 -10.95 3.17
N THR A 234 -8.25 -9.62 3.11
CA THR A 234 -8.30 -8.75 4.30
C THR A 234 -9.66 -8.78 4.99
N LYS A 235 -10.74 -8.98 4.25
CA LYS A 235 -12.14 -8.95 4.71
C LYS A 235 -12.54 -7.65 5.42
N GLU A 236 -11.90 -6.55 5.07
CA GLU A 236 -12.22 -5.23 5.63
C GLU A 236 -13.39 -4.56 4.90
N LEU A 237 -13.71 -5.01 3.67
CA LEU A 237 -14.82 -4.52 2.85
C LEU A 237 -15.80 -5.64 2.58
N ASP A 238 -17.09 -5.30 2.40
CA ASP A 238 -18.08 -6.22 1.88
C ASP A 238 -17.74 -6.57 0.43
N GLU A 239 -17.44 -7.85 0.18
CA GLU A 239 -16.95 -8.34 -1.12
C GLU A 239 -18.02 -8.23 -2.20
N GLU A 240 -19.28 -8.57 -1.87
CA GLU A 240 -20.39 -8.56 -2.84
C GLU A 240 -20.70 -7.14 -3.31
N ASP A 241 -20.74 -6.19 -2.38
CA ASP A 241 -21.04 -4.80 -2.69
C ASP A 241 -19.87 -4.14 -3.45
N PHE A 242 -18.62 -4.43 -3.06
CA PHE A 242 -17.43 -4.00 -3.79
C PHE A 242 -17.42 -4.50 -5.24
N ILE A 243 -17.71 -5.78 -5.47
CA ILE A 243 -17.75 -6.37 -6.82
C ILE A 243 -18.82 -5.71 -7.68
N LYS A 244 -19.99 -5.40 -7.14
CA LYS A 244 -21.05 -4.66 -7.88
C LYS A 244 -20.54 -3.31 -8.39
N GLY A 245 -19.73 -2.61 -7.60
CA GLY A 245 -19.10 -1.34 -8.00
C GLY A 245 -17.97 -1.52 -8.99
N TYR A 246 -17.14 -2.55 -8.82
CA TYR A 246 -16.00 -2.84 -9.69
C TYR A 246 -16.41 -3.23 -11.12
N LYS A 247 -17.54 -3.91 -11.29
CA LYS A 247 -18.25 -4.25 -12.55
C LYS A 247 -17.53 -5.21 -13.52
N ASP A 248 -16.27 -5.54 -13.32
CA ASP A 248 -15.51 -6.47 -14.16
C ASP A 248 -15.36 -7.82 -13.46
N VAL A 249 -16.49 -8.54 -13.35
CA VAL A 249 -16.55 -9.84 -12.66
C VAL A 249 -15.83 -10.93 -13.47
N ASP A 250 -15.81 -10.80 -14.79
CA ASP A 250 -15.22 -11.78 -15.70
C ASP A 250 -13.74 -12.00 -15.42
N ILE A 251 -13.02 -10.98 -14.97
CA ILE A 251 -11.60 -11.10 -14.63
C ILE A 251 -11.36 -12.12 -13.50
N ILE A 252 -12.27 -12.19 -12.52
CA ILE A 252 -12.19 -13.15 -11.41
C ILE A 252 -12.51 -14.55 -11.91
N GLN A 253 -13.61 -14.69 -12.67
CA GLN A 253 -14.09 -15.98 -13.16
C GLN A 253 -13.13 -16.63 -14.17
N ASN A 254 -12.49 -15.81 -15.00
CA ASN A 254 -11.54 -16.26 -16.03
C ASN A 254 -10.11 -16.48 -15.50
N THR A 255 -9.82 -16.08 -14.25
CA THR A 255 -8.50 -16.33 -13.66
C THR A 255 -8.45 -17.71 -12.99
N ASN A 256 -7.41 -18.48 -13.30
CA ASN A 256 -7.20 -19.78 -12.69
C ASN A 256 -7.17 -19.68 -11.14
N ALA A 257 -7.86 -20.60 -10.47
CA ALA A 257 -7.98 -20.64 -9.01
C ALA A 257 -6.60 -20.69 -8.29
N ILE A 258 -5.62 -21.38 -8.87
CA ILE A 258 -4.27 -21.44 -8.29
C ILE A 258 -3.59 -20.06 -8.26
N ILE A 259 -3.78 -19.23 -9.29
CA ILE A 259 -3.27 -17.85 -9.33
C ILE A 259 -3.94 -17.00 -8.25
N GLN A 260 -5.25 -17.12 -8.10
CA GLN A 260 -5.98 -16.45 -7.02
C GLN A 260 -5.47 -16.88 -5.64
N CYS A 261 -5.23 -18.18 -5.42
CA CYS A 261 -4.66 -18.69 -4.16
C CYS A 261 -3.25 -18.14 -3.89
N ILE A 262 -2.40 -18.03 -4.92
CA ILE A 262 -1.04 -17.48 -4.77
C ILE A 262 -1.09 -15.99 -4.35
N TYR A 263 -1.96 -15.18 -4.96
CA TYR A 263 -2.11 -13.77 -4.56
C TYR A 263 -2.71 -13.62 -3.15
N ARG A 264 -3.65 -14.49 -2.77
CA ARG A 264 -4.17 -14.55 -1.39
C ARG A 264 -3.08 -14.98 -0.41
N LEU A 265 -2.22 -15.92 -0.79
CA LEU A 265 -1.08 -16.35 0.03
C LEU A 265 -0.10 -15.20 0.28
N ASP A 266 0.24 -14.41 -0.74
CA ASP A 266 1.09 -13.22 -0.59
C ASP A 266 0.55 -12.27 0.48
N THR A 267 -0.77 -12.03 0.46
CA THR A 267 -1.45 -11.18 1.45
C THR A 267 -1.48 -11.81 2.85
N ALA A 268 -1.84 -13.09 2.95
CA ALA A 268 -1.90 -13.78 4.23
C ALA A 268 -0.54 -13.87 4.93
N LEU A 269 0.55 -14.05 4.18
CA LEU A 269 1.93 -14.03 4.68
C LEU A 269 2.28 -12.64 5.23
N MET A 270 2.00 -11.58 4.47
CA MET A 270 2.23 -10.21 4.90
C MET A 270 1.51 -9.91 6.22
N LEU A 271 0.22 -10.24 6.30
CA LEU A 271 -0.59 -9.98 7.49
C LEU A 271 -0.16 -10.86 8.68
N SER A 272 0.28 -12.10 8.43
CA SER A 272 0.85 -12.96 9.48
C SER A 272 2.10 -12.35 10.09
N ILE A 273 3.00 -11.80 9.28
CA ILE A 273 4.21 -11.10 9.75
C ILE A 273 3.83 -9.81 10.49
N LEU A 274 2.92 -9.02 9.93
CA LEU A 274 2.44 -7.77 10.52
C LEU A 274 1.90 -7.99 11.95
N PHE A 275 0.98 -8.94 12.11
CA PHE A 275 0.34 -9.23 13.41
C PHE A 275 1.22 -10.04 14.36
N THR A 276 2.34 -10.58 13.88
CA THR A 276 3.33 -11.25 14.75
C THR A 276 4.40 -10.30 15.26
N SER A 277 4.85 -9.33 14.42
CA SER A 277 6.04 -8.52 14.71
C SER A 277 5.75 -7.05 15.02
N PHE A 278 4.71 -6.47 14.43
CA PHE A 278 4.47 -5.02 14.46
C PHE A 278 3.23 -4.61 15.26
N ILE A 279 2.17 -5.39 15.15
CA ILE A 279 0.89 -5.14 15.81
C ILE A 279 0.59 -6.33 16.74
N ASN A 280 0.42 -6.04 18.03
CA ASN A 280 0.11 -7.09 19.01
C ASN A 280 -1.39 -7.43 18.98
N ASP A 281 -1.78 -8.25 17.99
CA ASP A 281 -3.14 -8.78 17.82
C ASP A 281 -3.05 -10.30 17.64
N SER A 282 -3.23 -11.03 18.74
CA SER A 282 -3.11 -12.50 18.76
C SER A 282 -4.23 -13.20 17.98
N GLU A 283 -5.42 -12.62 17.89
CA GLU A 283 -6.55 -13.19 17.17
C GLU A 283 -6.30 -13.13 15.65
N LYS A 284 -5.99 -11.94 15.14
CA LYS A 284 -5.64 -11.75 13.71
C LYS A 284 -4.40 -12.55 13.34
N ARG A 285 -3.38 -12.59 14.21
CA ARG A 285 -2.20 -13.44 13.99
C ARG A 285 -2.60 -14.91 13.78
N ASN A 286 -3.38 -15.48 14.69
CA ASN A 286 -3.78 -16.87 14.61
C ASN A 286 -4.67 -17.15 13.38
N TYR A 287 -5.56 -16.22 13.05
CA TYR A 287 -6.38 -16.29 11.85
C TYR A 287 -5.51 -16.37 10.58
N TYR A 288 -4.58 -15.43 10.39
CA TYR A 288 -3.75 -15.41 9.17
C TYR A 288 -2.73 -16.55 9.11
N LEU A 289 -2.19 -17.02 10.25
CA LEU A 289 -1.38 -18.24 10.28
C LEU A 289 -2.17 -19.47 9.83
N LYS A 290 -3.45 -19.57 10.18
CA LYS A 290 -4.34 -20.62 9.69
C LYS A 290 -4.61 -20.46 8.18
N ARG A 291 -4.80 -19.21 7.71
CA ARG A 291 -4.97 -18.92 6.28
C ARG A 291 -3.75 -19.35 5.47
N VAL A 292 -2.54 -19.00 5.92
CA VAL A 292 -1.29 -19.44 5.27
C VAL A 292 -1.25 -20.96 5.12
N ARG A 293 -1.55 -21.74 6.20
CA ARG A 293 -1.58 -23.20 6.13
C ARG A 293 -2.60 -23.75 5.12
N ASN A 294 -3.77 -23.16 5.08
CA ASN A 294 -4.83 -23.59 4.16
C ASN A 294 -4.44 -23.29 2.71
N LEU A 295 -3.97 -22.06 2.43
CA LEU A 295 -3.60 -21.65 1.08
C LEU A 295 -2.39 -22.42 0.55
N THR A 296 -1.38 -22.69 1.39
CA THR A 296 -0.23 -23.52 0.98
C THR A 296 -0.67 -24.93 0.63
N LYS A 297 -1.58 -25.52 1.42
CA LYS A 297 -2.14 -26.85 1.12
C LYS A 297 -2.98 -26.85 -0.17
N GLU A 298 -3.78 -25.82 -0.38
CA GLU A 298 -4.58 -25.65 -1.58
C GLU A 298 -3.70 -25.57 -2.84
N ILE A 299 -2.67 -24.76 -2.81
CA ILE A 299 -1.70 -24.61 -3.91
C ILE A 299 -1.01 -25.96 -4.19
N THR A 300 -0.53 -26.66 -3.14
CA THR A 300 0.14 -27.97 -3.31
C THR A 300 -0.79 -29.05 -3.89
N ASN A 301 -2.08 -29.00 -3.61
CA ASN A 301 -3.05 -29.96 -4.16
C ASN A 301 -3.40 -29.69 -5.63
N HIS A 302 -3.11 -28.53 -6.16
CA HIS A 302 -3.33 -28.12 -7.55
C HIS A 302 -2.10 -28.36 -8.46
N LEU A 303 -0.94 -28.68 -7.87
CA LEU A 303 0.30 -29.06 -8.56
C LEU A 303 0.39 -30.58 -8.73
#